data_ac0abfa4a56db1be0fddaa51237b413e
#
_entry.id   ac0abfa4a56db1be0fddaa51237b413e
#
_cell.length_a   1.000
_cell.length_b   1.000
_cell.length_c   1.000
_cell.angle_alpha   90.00
_cell.angle_beta   90.00
_cell.angle_gamma   90.00
#
_symmetry.space_group_name_H-M   'P 1'
#
loop_
_entity.id
_entity.type
_entity.pdbx_description
1 polymer ?
#
loop_
_entity_poly.entity_id
_entity_poly.type
_entity_poly.pdbx_seq_one_letter_code
_entity_poly.pdbx_strand_id
1 'polypeptide(L)'
;SLHVPSLQPELGPVLGKGDSLFRGVHTVPADWYVFLDADLGNISLDHVTALTQHIGEPGISFVKGGFVRVDEHGVPREIPAGRVTELVGRPLLRRVAPGLTGLSQPLSGQVAIEAKLAKSLSFVTGYGVEIAMLIDVFRAVGAEGIVEADMGFINNRYKPDDALEEVRDQVLAGAAL
;
A
#
# COMPACT_ATOMS: atom_id res chain seq x y z
N SER A 1 20.25 6.46 -6.70
CA SER A 1 19.12 6.66 -5.77
C SER A 1 18.80 8.14 -5.67
N LEU A 2 17.52 8.45 -5.56
CA LEU A 2 17.02 9.81 -5.31
C LEU A 2 16.59 9.92 -3.85
N HIS A 3 16.87 11.08 -3.23
CA HIS A 3 16.46 11.35 -1.86
C HIS A 3 15.17 12.17 -1.89
N VAL A 4 14.08 11.68 -1.28
CA VAL A 4 12.74 12.29 -1.37
C VAL A 4 12.72 13.78 -0.99
N PRO A 5 13.38 14.26 0.09
CA PRO A 5 13.45 15.68 0.40
C PRO A 5 14.05 16.57 -0.69
N SER A 6 14.81 16.00 -1.65
CA SER A 6 15.35 16.75 -2.79
C SER A 6 14.39 16.77 -3.99
N LEU A 7 13.30 16.00 -3.94
CA LEU A 7 12.27 16.01 -4.98
C LEU A 7 11.27 17.13 -4.68
N GLN A 8 11.06 18.01 -5.65
CA GLN A 8 10.11 19.14 -5.55
C GLN A 8 10.31 19.98 -4.25
N PRO A 9 11.51 20.56 -4.03
CA PRO A 9 11.81 21.31 -2.80
C PRO A 9 10.89 22.53 -2.61
N GLU A 10 10.28 23.03 -3.67
CA GLU A 10 9.28 24.11 -3.65
C GLU A 10 8.02 23.77 -2.87
N LEU A 11 7.73 22.48 -2.66
CA LEU A 11 6.61 22.04 -1.83
C LEU A 11 6.92 22.07 -0.31
N GLY A 12 8.14 22.45 0.05
CA GLY A 12 8.56 22.50 1.46
C GLY A 12 8.92 21.13 2.05
N PRO A 13 8.90 20.99 3.40
CA PRO A 13 9.24 19.75 4.09
C PRO A 13 8.34 18.60 3.70
N VAL A 14 8.88 17.37 3.71
CA VAL A 14 8.10 16.16 3.45
C VAL A 14 7.10 15.89 4.58
N LEU A 15 5.83 15.75 4.24
CA LEU A 15 4.71 15.59 5.17
C LEU A 15 4.33 14.13 5.45
N GLY A 16 5.28 13.20 5.31
CA GLY A 16 5.07 11.79 5.57
C GLY A 16 5.00 10.92 4.31
N LYS A 17 4.45 9.70 4.46
CA LYS A 17 4.50 8.66 3.42
C LYS A 17 3.77 9.09 2.14
N GLY A 18 2.54 9.58 2.26
CA GLY A 18 1.74 9.97 1.09
C GLY A 18 2.40 11.07 0.26
N ASP A 19 2.95 12.11 0.91
CA ASP A 19 3.71 13.16 0.23
C ASP A 19 4.98 12.61 -0.45
N SER A 20 5.65 11.64 0.19
CA SER A 20 6.81 10.97 -0.42
C SER A 20 6.44 10.22 -1.70
N LEU A 21 5.31 9.50 -1.70
CA LEU A 21 4.80 8.79 -2.87
C LEU A 21 4.39 9.77 -3.96
N PHE A 22 3.68 10.84 -3.61
CA PHE A 22 3.29 11.92 -4.54
C PHE A 22 4.51 12.50 -5.27
N ARG A 23 5.53 12.93 -4.51
CA ARG A 23 6.76 13.50 -5.10
C ARG A 23 7.45 12.50 -6.02
N GLY A 24 7.54 11.22 -5.62
CA GLY A 24 8.13 10.16 -6.45
C GLY A 24 7.41 10.00 -7.77
N VAL A 25 6.08 9.85 -7.74
CA VAL A 25 5.22 9.65 -8.91
C VAL A 25 5.28 10.85 -9.88
N HIS A 26 5.34 12.08 -9.37
CA HIS A 26 5.32 13.28 -10.20
C HIS A 26 6.71 13.75 -10.67
N THR A 27 7.78 13.19 -10.11
CA THR A 27 9.15 13.58 -10.48
C THR A 27 9.84 12.51 -11.33
N VAL A 28 9.61 11.23 -11.03
CA VAL A 28 10.33 10.13 -11.70
C VAL A 28 9.50 9.63 -12.88
N PRO A 29 9.96 9.75 -14.13
CA PRO A 29 9.24 9.18 -15.27
C PRO A 29 9.34 7.66 -15.25
N ALA A 30 8.19 6.97 -15.36
CA ALA A 30 8.08 5.52 -15.43
C ALA A 30 6.75 5.14 -16.10
N ASP A 31 6.63 3.88 -16.53
CA ASP A 31 5.37 3.30 -17.00
C ASP A 31 4.61 2.65 -15.84
N TRP A 32 5.35 2.13 -14.86
CA TRP A 32 4.84 1.54 -13.61
C TRP A 32 5.69 1.97 -12.43
N TYR A 33 5.08 2.15 -11.28
CA TYR A 33 5.75 2.37 -9.99
C TYR A 33 5.57 1.14 -9.10
N VAL A 34 6.64 0.73 -8.44
CA VAL A 34 6.60 -0.29 -7.39
C VAL A 34 6.93 0.36 -6.07
N PHE A 35 6.03 0.23 -5.10
CA PHE A 35 6.23 0.73 -3.74
C PHE A 35 6.46 -0.43 -2.79
N LEU A 36 7.44 -0.30 -1.94
CA LEU A 36 7.78 -1.25 -0.89
C LEU A 36 8.11 -0.49 0.39
N ASP A 37 7.58 -0.97 1.52
CA ASP A 37 7.93 -0.42 2.82
C ASP A 37 9.40 -0.75 3.15
N ALA A 38 10.17 0.24 3.60
CA ALA A 38 11.60 0.09 3.86
C ALA A 38 11.92 -0.59 5.20
N ASP A 39 10.91 -0.84 6.04
CA ASP A 39 11.04 -1.44 7.37
C ASP A 39 10.72 -2.95 7.39
N LEU A 40 10.67 -3.58 6.22
CA LEU A 40 10.49 -5.03 6.08
C LEU A 40 11.81 -5.76 6.35
N GLY A 41 11.76 -6.76 7.24
CA GLY A 41 12.97 -7.46 7.71
C GLY A 41 13.58 -8.44 6.70
N ASN A 42 12.81 -8.93 5.73
CA ASN A 42 13.22 -9.99 4.80
C ASN A 42 12.92 -9.67 3.34
N ILE A 43 12.89 -8.39 2.97
CA ILE A 43 12.63 -7.99 1.58
C ILE A 43 13.71 -8.55 0.63
N SER A 44 13.30 -9.09 -0.51
CA SER A 44 14.16 -9.68 -1.54
C SER A 44 13.69 -9.31 -2.94
N LEU A 45 14.46 -9.67 -3.94
CA LEU A 45 14.07 -9.51 -5.35
C LEU A 45 12.83 -10.34 -5.70
N ASP A 46 12.59 -11.46 -5.02
CA ASP A 46 11.41 -12.29 -5.26
C ASP A 46 10.11 -11.53 -4.96
N HIS A 47 10.11 -10.68 -3.92
CA HIS A 47 8.97 -9.82 -3.61
C HIS A 47 8.73 -8.77 -4.71
N VAL A 48 9.80 -8.21 -5.28
CA VAL A 48 9.67 -7.30 -6.44
C VAL A 48 9.14 -8.05 -7.65
N THR A 49 9.66 -9.25 -7.92
CA THR A 49 9.22 -10.12 -9.02
C THR A 49 7.74 -10.47 -8.88
N ALA A 50 7.29 -10.84 -7.68
CA ALA A 50 5.89 -11.13 -7.41
C ALA A 50 4.96 -9.95 -7.75
N LEU A 51 5.35 -8.72 -7.38
CA LEU A 51 4.57 -7.52 -7.72
C LEU A 51 4.61 -7.19 -9.22
N THR A 52 5.73 -7.46 -9.89
CA THR A 52 5.92 -7.05 -11.29
C THR A 52 5.47 -8.08 -12.31
N GLN A 53 5.23 -9.35 -11.92
CA GLN A 53 4.82 -10.41 -12.84
C GLN A 53 3.50 -10.15 -13.56
N HIS A 54 2.61 -9.35 -12.97
CA HIS A 54 1.32 -8.98 -13.55
C HIS A 54 1.36 -7.70 -14.40
N ILE A 55 2.52 -7.05 -14.52
CA ILE A 55 2.69 -5.86 -15.36
C ILE A 55 2.50 -6.24 -16.82
N GLY A 56 1.58 -5.53 -17.48
CA GLY A 56 1.25 -5.78 -18.89
C GLY A 56 0.15 -6.82 -19.11
N GLU A 57 -0.41 -7.41 -18.07
CA GLU A 57 -1.63 -8.21 -18.20
C GLU A 57 -2.81 -7.32 -18.62
N PRO A 58 -3.60 -7.74 -19.63
CA PRO A 58 -4.71 -6.95 -20.11
C PRO A 58 -5.73 -6.64 -19.00
N GLY A 59 -6.05 -5.35 -18.84
CA GLY A 59 -7.03 -4.89 -17.85
C GLY A 59 -6.47 -4.65 -16.46
N ILE A 60 -5.26 -5.12 -16.12
CA ILE A 60 -4.65 -4.88 -14.81
C ILE A 60 -3.89 -3.55 -14.81
N SER A 61 -4.23 -2.69 -13.86
CA SER A 61 -3.55 -1.40 -13.63
C SER A 61 -3.01 -1.25 -12.20
N PHE A 62 -3.37 -2.19 -11.31
CA PHE A 62 -2.92 -2.19 -9.92
C PHE A 62 -2.67 -3.61 -9.42
N VAL A 63 -1.50 -3.82 -8.83
CA VAL A 63 -1.10 -5.08 -8.20
C VAL A 63 -0.93 -4.83 -6.71
N LYS A 64 -1.67 -5.57 -5.89
CA LYS A 64 -1.59 -5.50 -4.43
C LYS A 64 -0.76 -6.67 -3.91
N GLY A 65 0.25 -6.40 -3.09
CA GLY A 65 1.01 -7.46 -2.44
C GLY A 65 0.22 -8.10 -1.32
N GLY A 66 -0.07 -9.40 -1.47
CA GLY A 66 -0.61 -10.28 -0.46
C GLY A 66 0.52 -11.10 0.18
N PHE A 67 0.48 -11.27 1.50
CA PHE A 67 1.50 -12.03 2.23
C PHE A 67 1.03 -12.45 3.62
N VAL A 68 1.69 -13.44 4.17
CA VAL A 68 1.52 -13.85 5.57
C VAL A 68 2.57 -13.14 6.43
N ARG A 69 2.12 -12.43 7.47
CA ARG A 69 3.04 -11.80 8.43
C ARG A 69 3.64 -12.86 9.35
N VAL A 70 4.95 -12.85 9.47
CA VAL A 70 5.70 -13.72 10.36
C VAL A 70 6.49 -12.91 11.39
N ASP A 71 6.89 -13.56 12.46
CA ASP A 71 7.83 -13.01 13.44
C ASP A 71 9.29 -13.18 12.97
N GLU A 72 10.24 -12.84 13.83
CA GLU A 72 11.68 -12.97 13.56
C GLU A 72 12.16 -14.40 13.38
N HIS A 73 11.36 -15.39 13.83
CA HIS A 73 11.63 -16.82 13.71
C HIS A 73 10.89 -17.46 12.52
N GLY A 74 10.14 -16.66 11.73
CA GLY A 74 9.37 -17.16 10.59
C GLY A 74 8.03 -17.77 10.97
N VAL A 75 7.59 -17.63 12.23
CA VAL A 75 6.30 -18.15 12.69
C VAL A 75 5.17 -17.19 12.31
N PRO A 76 4.10 -17.68 11.64
CA PRO A 76 2.95 -16.86 11.31
C PRO A 76 2.33 -16.19 12.54
N ARG A 77 2.01 -14.90 12.42
CA ARG A 77 1.34 -14.15 13.47
C ARG A 77 -0.11 -14.58 13.62
N GLU A 78 -0.63 -14.56 14.85
CA GLU A 78 -2.02 -14.92 15.18
C GLU A 78 -3.06 -14.13 14.37
N ILE A 79 -2.78 -12.86 14.10
CA ILE A 79 -3.60 -12.00 13.23
C ILE A 79 -2.79 -11.65 11.98
N PRO A 80 -2.86 -12.46 10.90
CA PRO A 80 -1.97 -12.35 9.74
C PRO A 80 -2.00 -11.00 9.03
N ALA A 81 -3.16 -10.37 8.91
CA ALA A 81 -3.31 -9.07 8.28
C ALA A 81 -3.06 -7.89 9.24
N GLY A 82 -2.98 -8.16 10.55
CA GLY A 82 -2.79 -7.16 11.59
C GLY A 82 -4.11 -6.55 12.10
N ARG A 83 -4.06 -6.07 13.36
CA ARG A 83 -5.25 -5.61 14.10
C ARG A 83 -5.98 -4.46 13.44
N VAL A 84 -5.28 -3.45 12.95
CA VAL A 84 -5.92 -2.30 12.26
C VAL A 84 -6.62 -2.75 10.99
N THR A 85 -6.05 -3.68 10.25
CA THR A 85 -6.69 -4.26 9.07
C THR A 85 -7.99 -4.97 9.42
N GLU A 86 -7.97 -5.84 10.44
CA GLU A 86 -9.16 -6.64 10.79
C GLU A 86 -10.25 -5.81 11.48
N LEU A 87 -9.88 -4.90 12.38
CA LEU A 87 -10.83 -4.15 13.19
C LEU A 87 -11.36 -2.88 12.51
N VAL A 88 -10.61 -2.31 11.57
CA VAL A 88 -10.95 -1.03 10.92
C VAL A 88 -11.00 -1.17 9.40
N GLY A 89 -9.91 -1.62 8.77
CA GLY A 89 -9.79 -1.65 7.32
C GLY A 89 -10.83 -2.54 6.64
N ARG A 90 -11.00 -3.79 7.08
CA ARG A 90 -11.99 -4.71 6.48
C ARG A 90 -13.44 -4.27 6.68
N PRO A 91 -13.89 -3.85 7.89
CA PRO A 91 -15.25 -3.31 8.06
C PRO A 91 -15.51 -2.11 7.15
N LEU A 92 -14.54 -1.24 7.00
CA LEU A 92 -14.63 -0.08 6.12
C LEU A 92 -14.73 -0.49 4.65
N LEU A 93 -13.83 -1.35 4.16
CA LEU A 93 -13.85 -1.84 2.78
C LEU A 93 -15.17 -2.56 2.44
N ARG A 94 -15.73 -3.33 3.36
CA ARG A 94 -17.08 -3.95 3.15
C ARG A 94 -18.15 -2.93 2.81
N ARG A 95 -18.02 -1.71 3.32
CA ARG A 95 -18.99 -0.64 3.12
C ARG A 95 -18.72 0.16 1.84
N VAL A 96 -17.45 0.48 1.53
CA VAL A 96 -17.11 1.43 0.46
C VAL A 96 -16.53 0.78 -0.79
N ALA A 97 -15.96 -0.43 -0.67
CA ALA A 97 -15.32 -1.17 -1.74
C ALA A 97 -15.45 -2.69 -1.52
N PRO A 98 -16.69 -3.26 -1.55
CA PRO A 98 -16.92 -4.65 -1.16
C PRO A 98 -16.17 -5.67 -2.02
N GLY A 99 -15.83 -5.34 -3.27
CA GLY A 99 -15.01 -6.18 -4.15
C GLY A 99 -13.57 -6.40 -3.67
N LEU A 100 -13.09 -5.61 -2.70
CA LEU A 100 -11.72 -5.68 -2.17
C LEU A 100 -11.60 -6.43 -0.84
N THR A 101 -12.69 -6.96 -0.31
CA THR A 101 -12.70 -7.62 1.01
C THR A 101 -11.92 -8.93 1.04
N GLY A 102 -11.66 -9.54 -0.13
CA GLY A 102 -10.85 -10.74 -0.29
C GLY A 102 -9.34 -10.54 -0.20
N LEU A 103 -8.85 -9.30 -0.31
CA LEU A 103 -7.41 -9.01 -0.24
C LEU A 103 -6.84 -9.44 1.12
N SER A 104 -5.71 -10.14 1.10
CA SER A 104 -5.06 -10.64 2.32
C SER A 104 -4.47 -9.49 3.15
N GLN A 105 -3.86 -8.50 2.48
CA GLN A 105 -3.18 -7.36 3.11
C GLN A 105 -3.65 -6.01 2.53
N PRO A 106 -4.92 -5.61 2.71
CA PRO A 106 -5.46 -4.41 2.05
C PRO A 106 -4.76 -3.10 2.47
N LEU A 107 -4.22 -3.03 3.70
CA LEU A 107 -3.52 -1.84 4.21
C LEU A 107 -1.99 -1.93 4.09
N SER A 108 -1.45 -2.88 3.31
CA SER A 108 0.00 -2.94 3.08
C SER A 108 0.45 -1.87 2.08
N GLY A 109 1.71 -1.41 2.21
CA GLY A 109 2.33 -0.47 1.28
C GLY A 109 2.99 -1.15 0.07
N GLN A 110 2.90 -2.48 -0.04
CA GLN A 110 3.50 -3.26 -1.12
C GLN A 110 2.54 -3.28 -2.31
N VAL A 111 2.87 -2.51 -3.35
CA VAL A 111 2.02 -2.39 -4.54
C VAL A 111 2.85 -2.15 -5.80
N ALA A 112 2.32 -2.56 -6.96
CA ALA A 112 2.72 -2.01 -8.25
C ALA A 112 1.51 -1.32 -8.89
N ILE A 113 1.73 -0.16 -9.51
CA ILE A 113 0.66 0.68 -10.06
C ILE A 113 1.09 1.28 -11.39
N GLU A 114 0.20 1.25 -12.37
CA GLU A 114 0.39 1.93 -13.65
C GLU A 114 0.57 3.44 -13.45
N ALA A 115 1.55 4.05 -14.11
CA ALA A 115 1.91 5.44 -13.91
C ALA A 115 0.77 6.42 -14.22
N LYS A 116 -0.05 6.12 -15.24
CA LYS A 116 -1.22 6.94 -15.59
C LYS A 116 -2.24 6.95 -14.45
N LEU A 117 -2.51 5.78 -13.87
CA LEU A 117 -3.41 5.65 -12.73
C LEU A 117 -2.83 6.36 -11.51
N ALA A 118 -1.55 6.08 -11.15
CA ALA A 118 -0.89 6.71 -10.02
C ALA A 118 -0.94 8.24 -10.04
N LYS A 119 -0.73 8.84 -11.22
CA LYS A 119 -0.76 10.31 -11.41
C LYS A 119 -2.17 10.91 -11.28
N SER A 120 -3.21 10.11 -11.37
CA SER A 120 -4.61 10.57 -11.21
C SER A 120 -5.12 10.46 -9.77
N LEU A 121 -4.37 9.81 -8.87
CA LEU A 121 -4.78 9.59 -7.49
C LEU A 121 -4.46 10.78 -6.58
N SER A 122 -5.22 10.91 -5.51
CA SER A 122 -4.91 11.79 -4.39
C SER A 122 -4.05 11.05 -3.36
N PHE A 123 -2.92 11.63 -2.97
CA PHE A 123 -2.05 11.07 -1.94
C PHE A 123 -2.27 11.80 -0.63
N VAL A 124 -3.06 11.22 0.27
CA VAL A 124 -3.24 11.77 1.63
C VAL A 124 -1.95 11.58 2.43
N THR A 125 -1.67 12.50 3.34
CA THR A 125 -0.50 12.41 4.23
C THR A 125 -0.67 11.31 5.27
N GLY A 126 0.43 10.79 5.81
CA GLY A 126 0.42 9.81 6.90
C GLY A 126 0.01 8.39 6.51
N TYR A 127 -0.45 7.62 7.48
CA TYR A 127 -0.82 6.20 7.35
C TYR A 127 -2.20 5.95 6.72
N GLY A 128 -2.92 6.99 6.35
CA GLY A 128 -4.18 6.86 5.61
C GLY A 128 -3.99 6.64 4.11
N VAL A 129 -2.76 6.80 3.60
CA VAL A 129 -2.48 6.76 2.16
C VAL A 129 -2.82 5.42 1.51
N GLU A 130 -2.56 4.31 2.19
CA GLU A 130 -2.81 2.97 1.65
C GLU A 130 -4.29 2.71 1.42
N ILE A 131 -5.14 3.05 2.39
CA ILE A 131 -6.59 2.85 2.26
C ILE A 131 -7.20 3.83 1.28
N ALA A 132 -6.79 5.09 1.28
CA ALA A 132 -7.25 6.10 0.35
C ALA A 132 -6.88 5.69 -1.09
N MET A 133 -5.62 5.36 -1.35
CA MET A 133 -5.14 4.88 -2.64
C MET A 133 -5.94 3.66 -3.11
N LEU A 134 -6.16 2.67 -2.24
CA LEU A 134 -6.89 1.46 -2.60
C LEU A 134 -8.35 1.74 -2.97
N ILE A 135 -9.02 2.64 -2.25
CA ILE A 135 -10.40 3.06 -2.56
C ILE A 135 -10.45 3.84 -3.88
N ASP A 136 -9.53 4.77 -4.09
CA ASP A 136 -9.49 5.56 -5.32
C ASP A 136 -9.15 4.71 -6.55
N VAL A 137 -8.24 3.76 -6.42
CA VAL A 137 -7.98 2.76 -7.47
C VAL A 137 -9.24 1.95 -7.78
N PHE A 138 -9.92 1.44 -6.75
CA PHE A 138 -11.18 0.69 -6.95
C PHE A 138 -12.26 1.52 -7.66
N ARG A 139 -12.39 2.79 -7.32
CA ARG A 139 -13.31 3.72 -8.00
C ARG A 139 -12.92 3.97 -9.46
N ALA A 140 -11.62 3.99 -9.76
CA ALA A 140 -11.12 4.28 -11.10
C ALA A 140 -11.17 3.08 -12.05
N VAL A 141 -10.83 1.87 -11.58
CA VAL A 141 -10.62 0.69 -12.44
C VAL A 141 -11.45 -0.53 -12.05
N GLY A 142 -12.28 -0.46 -11.00
CA GLY A 142 -13.05 -1.60 -10.51
C GLY A 142 -12.21 -2.67 -9.82
N ALA A 143 -12.86 -3.75 -9.37
CA ALA A 143 -12.15 -4.90 -8.80
C ALA A 143 -11.35 -5.67 -9.86
N GLU A 144 -11.84 -5.67 -11.09
CA GLU A 144 -11.24 -6.34 -12.26
C GLU A 144 -9.91 -5.72 -12.68
N GLY A 145 -9.66 -4.44 -12.37
CA GLY A 145 -8.39 -3.77 -12.61
C GLY A 145 -7.32 -4.03 -11.54
N ILE A 146 -7.67 -4.82 -10.50
CA ILE A 146 -6.83 -5.06 -9.33
C ILE A 146 -6.55 -6.56 -9.22
N VAL A 147 -5.27 -6.93 -9.08
CA VAL A 147 -4.84 -8.30 -8.80
C VAL A 147 -4.05 -8.35 -7.50
N GLU A 148 -4.17 -9.44 -6.74
CA GLU A 148 -3.31 -9.69 -5.59
C GLU A 148 -2.17 -10.63 -5.99
N ALA A 149 -0.92 -10.19 -5.76
CA ALA A 149 0.28 -10.98 -5.98
C ALA A 149 0.69 -11.65 -4.68
N ASP A 150 0.94 -12.97 -4.69
CA ASP A 150 1.45 -13.68 -3.53
C ASP A 150 2.94 -13.36 -3.32
N MET A 151 3.24 -12.68 -2.23
CA MET A 151 4.59 -12.34 -1.79
C MET A 151 5.12 -13.30 -0.71
N GLY A 152 4.41 -14.40 -0.42
CA GLY A 152 4.83 -15.39 0.57
C GLY A 152 4.82 -14.86 2.02
N PHE A 153 5.95 -14.93 2.69
CA PHE A 153 6.09 -14.57 4.11
C PHE A 153 6.89 -13.28 4.27
N ILE A 154 6.32 -12.32 5.01
CA ILE A 154 7.00 -11.06 5.28
C ILE A 154 7.15 -10.83 6.78
N ASN A 155 8.39 -10.57 7.21
CA ASN A 155 8.70 -10.17 8.58
C ASN A 155 8.52 -8.65 8.71
N ASN A 156 7.44 -8.24 9.38
CA ASN A 156 7.19 -6.84 9.73
C ASN A 156 7.56 -6.58 11.18
N ARG A 157 8.12 -5.40 11.45
CA ARG A 157 8.29 -4.93 12.82
C ARG A 157 6.94 -4.90 13.55
N TYR A 158 6.94 -5.41 14.77
CA TYR A 158 5.78 -5.30 15.65
C TYR A 158 5.61 -3.83 16.10
N LYS A 159 4.42 -3.28 15.91
CA LYS A 159 4.07 -1.98 16.49
C LYS A 159 3.28 -2.22 17.79
N PRO A 160 3.68 -1.61 18.92
CA PRO A 160 2.93 -1.70 20.16
C PRO A 160 1.52 -1.09 20.03
N ASP A 161 0.64 -1.41 20.98
CA ASP A 161 -0.78 -1.10 20.92
C ASP A 161 -1.09 0.40 20.95
N ASP A 162 -0.32 1.17 21.68
CA ASP A 162 -0.43 2.63 21.75
C ASP A 162 -0.19 3.33 20.39
N ALA A 163 0.73 2.79 19.59
CA ALA A 163 0.97 3.29 18.24
C ALA A 163 -0.16 2.95 17.24
N LEU A 164 -1.04 2.00 17.58
CA LEU A 164 -2.12 1.58 16.68
C LEU A 164 -3.34 2.52 16.68
N GLU A 165 -3.54 3.28 17.75
CA GLU A 165 -4.64 4.25 17.82
C GLU A 165 -4.45 5.37 16.80
N GLU A 166 -3.25 5.92 16.71
CA GLU A 166 -2.92 6.94 15.71
C GLU A 166 -3.07 6.40 14.27
N VAL A 167 -2.60 5.18 14.03
CA VAL A 167 -2.76 4.52 12.71
C VAL A 167 -4.23 4.31 12.39
N ARG A 168 -5.04 3.86 13.34
CA ARG A 168 -6.50 3.70 13.18
C ARG A 168 -7.16 5.00 12.73
N ASP A 169 -6.89 6.10 13.43
CA ASP A 169 -7.52 7.39 13.17
C ASP A 169 -7.12 7.95 11.81
N GLN A 170 -5.86 7.77 11.40
CA GLN A 170 -5.38 8.13 10.08
C GLN A 170 -6.01 7.27 8.96
N VAL A 171 -6.22 5.97 9.19
CA VAL A 171 -6.92 5.07 8.26
C VAL A 171 -8.37 5.50 8.08
N LEU A 172 -9.07 5.84 9.16
CA LEU A 172 -10.45 6.33 9.09
C LEU A 172 -10.54 7.67 8.35
N ALA A 173 -9.64 8.59 8.62
CA ALA A 173 -9.57 9.88 7.93
C ALA A 173 -9.28 9.72 6.43
N GLY A 174 -8.35 8.83 6.05
CA GLY A 174 -8.01 8.55 4.65
C GLY A 174 -9.16 7.96 3.84
N ALA A 175 -10.07 7.25 4.47
CA ALA A 175 -11.22 6.66 3.80
C ALA A 175 -12.45 7.58 3.71
N ALA A 176 -12.45 8.70 4.40
CA ALA A 176 -13.54 9.68 4.38
C ALA A 176 -13.45 10.67 3.19
N LEU A 177 -12.36 10.61 2.43
CA LEU A 177 -12.10 11.42 1.23
C LEU A 177 -12.59 10.70 -0.02
#